data_c769ab7413de7110a56730b8f8627f4f
#
_entry.id   c769ab7413de7110a56730b8f8627f4f
#
_cell.length_a   1.000
_cell.length_b   1.000
_cell.length_c   1.000
_cell.angle_alpha   90.00
_cell.angle_beta   90.00
_cell.angle_gamma   90.00
#
_symmetry.space_group_name_H-M   'P 1'
#
loop_
_entity.id
_entity.type
_entity.pdbx_description
1 polymer ?
#
loop_
_entity_poly.entity_id
_entity_poly.type
_entity_poly.pdbx_seq_one_letter_code
_entity_poly.pdbx_strand_id
1 'polypeptide(L)'
;TFSEHDSLTFEGILADISDEIIIIVESVGTFCELGAFSFSKDLVDKLYIINDEQHREDKSFINRGPIRKINDSRSGETKYIIYDTDEWKQDLELKNHFEKWEKKRISYTPPEKITINTKEKCQVDIKNFVYEVINILSIFQPITQKEFLLIYKFMRGEFSVKDSQNKVKQISTIFDMMVRLELITKESEFYTTNMGTCCNNYMFDLTINETEEQRAKILKECNKYDPARC
;
A
#
# COMPACT_ATOMS: atom_id res chain seq x y z
N THR A 1 10.23 13.46 16.12
CA THR A 1 11.28 12.43 16.28
C THR A 1 11.08 11.40 15.19
N PHE A 2 12.07 11.29 14.30
CA PHE A 2 12.10 10.21 13.29
C PHE A 2 12.04 8.88 14.04
N SER A 3 11.13 8.00 13.65
CA SER A 3 10.97 6.71 14.29
C SER A 3 12.20 5.83 14.06
N GLU A 4 12.35 4.82 14.90
CA GLU A 4 13.45 3.85 14.95
C GLU A 4 13.62 2.98 13.69
N HIS A 5 12.79 3.16 12.66
CA HIS A 5 12.85 2.39 11.41
C HIS A 5 13.65 3.16 10.35
N ASP A 6 14.61 2.49 9.73
CA ASP A 6 15.37 3.05 8.62
C ASP A 6 14.50 3.25 7.36
N SER A 7 14.94 4.17 6.49
CA SER A 7 14.22 4.50 5.26
C SER A 7 14.03 3.29 4.34
N LEU A 8 14.99 2.37 4.29
CA LEU A 8 14.90 1.17 3.43
C LEU A 8 13.77 0.24 3.89
N THR A 9 13.58 0.09 5.21
CA THR A 9 12.45 -0.68 5.75
C THR A 9 11.11 -0.06 5.37
N PHE A 10 11.00 1.27 5.46
CA PHE A 10 9.78 2.00 5.08
C PHE A 10 9.49 1.86 3.58
N GLU A 11 10.48 2.12 2.74
CA GLU A 11 10.35 1.99 1.28
C GLU A 11 10.03 0.56 0.86
N GLY A 12 10.63 -0.45 1.51
CA GLY A 12 10.31 -1.84 1.26
C GLY A 12 8.85 -2.18 1.55
N ILE A 13 8.29 -1.70 2.66
CA ILE A 13 6.87 -1.89 2.98
C ILE A 13 5.98 -1.14 1.98
N LEU A 14 6.34 0.09 1.63
CA LEU A 14 5.61 0.88 0.63
C LEU A 14 5.57 0.19 -0.73
N ALA A 15 6.71 -0.36 -1.17
CA ALA A 15 6.81 -1.13 -2.40
C ALA A 15 5.94 -2.41 -2.36
N ASP A 16 5.88 -3.09 -1.21
CA ASP A 16 5.07 -4.30 -1.05
C ASP A 16 3.56 -4.02 -1.20
N ILE A 17 3.08 -2.90 -0.64
CA ILE A 17 1.64 -2.53 -0.72
C ILE A 17 1.26 -1.90 -2.05
N SER A 18 2.23 -1.36 -2.81
CA SER A 18 1.98 -0.70 -4.10
C SER A 18 1.61 -1.70 -5.19
N ASP A 19 0.74 -1.29 -6.11
CA ASP A 19 0.43 -2.04 -7.33
C ASP A 19 1.46 -1.78 -8.42
N GLU A 20 2.00 -0.56 -8.46
CA GLU A 20 2.99 -0.10 -9.41
C GLU A 20 3.96 0.87 -8.73
N ILE A 21 5.21 0.85 -9.14
CA ILE A 21 6.28 1.71 -8.64
C ILE A 21 6.84 2.47 -9.82
N ILE A 22 6.67 3.79 -9.81
CA ILE A 22 7.19 4.66 -10.87
C ILE A 22 8.47 5.30 -10.37
N ILE A 23 9.57 5.11 -11.12
CA ILE A 23 10.86 5.73 -10.81
C ILE A 23 11.26 6.66 -11.95
N ILE A 24 11.39 7.97 -11.65
CA ILE A 24 11.97 8.96 -12.56
C ILE A 24 13.46 9.03 -12.25
N VAL A 25 14.29 8.64 -13.22
CA VAL A 25 15.75 8.47 -13.04
C VAL A 25 16.46 9.79 -13.24
N GLU A 26 16.54 10.63 -12.22
CA GLU A 26 17.14 11.98 -12.31
C GLU A 26 18.11 12.31 -11.18
N SER A 27 18.22 11.48 -10.14
CA SER A 27 19.04 11.75 -8.98
C SER A 27 19.80 10.53 -8.49
N VAL A 28 20.82 10.74 -7.65
CA VAL A 28 21.59 9.65 -7.03
C VAL A 28 20.68 8.72 -6.20
N GLY A 29 19.65 9.29 -5.53
CA GLY A 29 18.67 8.52 -4.77
C GLY A 29 17.89 7.57 -5.67
N THR A 30 17.34 8.06 -6.77
CA THR A 30 16.55 7.23 -7.70
C THR A 30 17.40 6.16 -8.42
N PHE A 31 18.69 6.38 -8.62
CA PHE A 31 19.60 5.31 -9.07
C PHE A 31 19.77 4.20 -8.04
N CYS A 32 19.84 4.55 -6.75
CA CYS A 32 19.92 3.56 -5.67
C CYS A 32 18.62 2.74 -5.56
N GLU A 33 17.46 3.41 -5.60
CA GLU A 33 16.13 2.78 -5.58
C GLU A 33 15.95 1.85 -6.78
N LEU A 34 16.28 2.31 -7.99
CA LEU A 34 16.24 1.52 -9.21
C LEU A 34 17.08 0.23 -9.08
N GLY A 35 18.29 0.35 -8.55
CA GLY A 35 19.16 -0.79 -8.30
C GLY A 35 18.56 -1.77 -7.29
N ALA A 36 18.07 -1.27 -6.16
CA ALA A 36 17.50 -2.09 -5.09
C ALA A 36 16.22 -2.82 -5.54
N PHE A 37 15.28 -2.11 -6.15
CA PHE A 37 13.98 -2.67 -6.54
C PHE A 37 14.09 -3.60 -7.75
N SER A 38 14.93 -3.28 -8.73
CA SER A 38 15.16 -4.18 -9.87
C SER A 38 15.77 -5.52 -9.47
N PHE A 39 16.47 -5.58 -8.34
CA PHE A 39 17.05 -6.84 -7.84
C PHE A 39 16.02 -7.75 -7.17
N SER A 40 14.93 -7.20 -6.64
CA SER A 40 13.83 -7.96 -6.04
C SER A 40 12.98 -8.62 -7.12
N LYS A 41 12.77 -9.95 -6.99
CA LYS A 41 11.91 -10.71 -7.91
C LYS A 41 10.45 -10.31 -7.83
N ASP A 42 10.01 -9.88 -6.65
CA ASP A 42 8.61 -9.55 -6.36
C ASP A 42 8.28 -8.11 -6.76
N LEU A 43 9.28 -7.24 -6.86
CA LEU A 43 9.09 -5.84 -7.22
C LEU A 43 9.37 -5.53 -8.69
N VAL A 44 10.25 -6.28 -9.35
CA VAL A 44 10.67 -6.01 -10.72
C VAL A 44 9.51 -5.92 -11.71
N ASP A 45 8.48 -6.73 -11.51
CA ASP A 45 7.27 -6.74 -12.34
C ASP A 45 6.33 -5.55 -12.09
N LYS A 46 6.56 -4.77 -11.02
CA LYS A 46 5.79 -3.58 -10.66
C LYS A 46 6.47 -2.28 -11.14
N LEU A 47 7.69 -2.36 -11.66
CA LEU A 47 8.50 -1.18 -11.98
C LEU A 47 8.12 -0.58 -13.32
N TYR A 48 7.79 0.70 -13.31
CA TYR A 48 7.70 1.56 -14.48
C TYR A 48 8.75 2.66 -14.39
N ILE A 49 9.73 2.61 -15.29
CA ILE A 49 10.88 3.51 -15.24
C ILE A 49 10.71 4.62 -16.27
N ILE A 50 10.90 5.85 -15.84
CA ILE A 50 11.02 7.02 -16.73
C ILE A 50 12.47 7.45 -16.72
N ASN A 51 13.14 7.41 -17.88
CA ASN A 51 14.53 7.78 -18.02
C ASN A 51 14.70 8.83 -19.14
N ASP A 52 15.75 9.65 -19.05
CA ASP A 52 16.04 10.64 -20.07
C ASP A 52 16.46 9.96 -21.39
N GLU A 53 15.91 10.45 -22.51
CA GLU A 53 16.19 9.97 -23.86
C GLU A 53 17.68 10.01 -24.20
N GLN A 54 18.42 11.01 -23.72
CA GLN A 54 19.87 11.12 -23.93
C GLN A 54 20.66 9.91 -23.44
N HIS A 55 20.12 9.16 -22.48
CA HIS A 55 20.76 7.99 -21.87
C HIS A 55 20.32 6.65 -22.47
N ARG A 56 19.43 6.65 -23.47
CA ARG A 56 18.88 5.42 -24.08
C ARG A 56 19.98 4.47 -24.58
N GLU A 57 20.93 5.02 -25.29
CA GLU A 57 22.01 4.24 -25.96
C GLU A 57 23.27 4.09 -25.08
N ASP A 58 23.25 4.60 -23.85
CA ASP A 58 24.40 4.52 -22.97
C ASP A 58 24.75 3.07 -22.62
N LYS A 59 26.02 2.73 -22.77
CA LYS A 59 26.57 1.44 -22.36
C LYS A 59 26.88 1.40 -20.86
N SER A 60 26.05 2.07 -20.06
CA SER A 60 26.16 2.21 -18.61
C SER A 60 25.78 0.91 -17.88
N PHE A 61 26.19 0.80 -16.62
CA PHE A 61 25.72 -0.26 -15.73
C PHE A 61 24.20 -0.22 -15.56
N ILE A 62 23.62 0.98 -15.49
CA ILE A 62 22.17 1.19 -15.29
C ILE A 62 21.37 0.55 -16.44
N ASN A 63 21.75 0.83 -17.69
CA ASN A 63 21.05 0.28 -18.85
C ASN A 63 21.25 -1.23 -19.01
N ARG A 64 22.47 -1.71 -18.75
CA ARG A 64 22.82 -3.14 -18.93
C ARG A 64 22.41 -4.03 -17.75
N GLY A 65 22.20 -3.46 -16.58
CA GLY A 65 21.80 -4.16 -15.36
C GLY A 65 20.32 -3.93 -15.04
N PRO A 66 19.99 -2.92 -14.22
CA PRO A 66 18.64 -2.67 -13.73
C PRO A 66 17.59 -2.54 -14.85
N ILE A 67 17.80 -1.62 -15.80
CA ILE A 67 16.83 -1.34 -16.87
C ILE A 67 16.60 -2.58 -17.74
N ARG A 68 17.66 -3.26 -18.15
CA ARG A 68 17.54 -4.50 -18.92
C ARG A 68 16.72 -5.55 -18.16
N LYS A 69 17.01 -5.73 -16.87
CA LYS A 69 16.30 -6.73 -16.05
C LYS A 69 14.81 -6.41 -15.90
N ILE A 70 14.46 -5.12 -15.82
CA ILE A 70 13.07 -4.67 -15.76
C ILE A 70 12.37 -4.95 -17.09
N ASN A 71 12.99 -4.58 -18.22
CA ASN A 71 12.42 -4.80 -19.56
C ASN A 71 12.33 -6.30 -19.92
N ASP A 72 13.18 -7.14 -19.35
CA ASP A 72 13.13 -8.60 -19.51
C ASP A 72 12.12 -9.27 -18.56
N SER A 73 11.50 -8.51 -17.62
CA SER A 73 10.49 -9.00 -16.69
C SER A 73 9.12 -9.13 -17.36
N ARG A 74 8.14 -9.66 -16.62
CA ARG A 74 6.79 -9.94 -17.16
C ARG A 74 6.01 -8.66 -17.49
N SER A 75 6.11 -7.64 -16.67
CA SER A 75 5.31 -6.41 -16.75
C SER A 75 6.05 -5.12 -16.40
N GLY A 76 7.33 -5.21 -16.02
CA GLY A 76 8.16 -4.03 -15.86
C GLY A 76 8.45 -3.36 -17.20
N GLU A 77 8.51 -2.05 -17.22
CA GLU A 77 8.66 -1.25 -18.44
C GLU A 77 9.57 -0.04 -18.22
N THR A 78 10.30 0.37 -19.26
CA THR A 78 11.09 1.61 -19.27
C THR A 78 10.65 2.50 -20.40
N LYS A 79 10.23 3.71 -20.06
CA LYS A 79 9.92 4.78 -21.01
C LYS A 79 11.05 5.81 -21.04
N TYR A 80 11.44 6.22 -22.22
CA TYR A 80 12.42 7.29 -22.41
C TYR A 80 11.71 8.56 -22.87
N ILE A 81 12.02 9.68 -22.23
CA ILE A 81 11.47 11.01 -22.54
C ILE A 81 12.59 12.05 -22.48
N ILE A 82 12.39 13.21 -23.10
CA ILE A 82 13.32 14.34 -23.02
C ILE A 82 12.96 15.18 -21.80
N TYR A 83 13.85 15.23 -20.78
CA TYR A 83 13.56 15.88 -19.51
C TYR A 83 13.44 17.40 -19.61
N ASP A 84 14.30 18.04 -20.42
CA ASP A 84 14.42 19.50 -20.49
C ASP A 84 13.33 20.18 -21.35
N THR A 85 12.35 19.43 -21.84
CA THR A 85 11.26 19.97 -22.65
C THR A 85 9.91 19.63 -22.02
N ASP A 86 8.87 20.44 -22.36
CA ASP A 86 7.48 20.13 -21.98
C ASP A 86 6.81 19.09 -22.88
N GLU A 87 7.55 18.48 -23.80
CA GLU A 87 7.05 17.50 -24.77
C GLU A 87 6.50 16.25 -24.09
N TRP A 88 7.08 15.86 -22.95
CA TRP A 88 6.60 14.73 -22.16
C TRP A 88 5.14 14.88 -21.69
N LYS A 89 4.65 16.12 -21.50
CA LYS A 89 3.25 16.40 -21.14
C LYS A 89 2.27 16.01 -22.24
N GLN A 90 2.75 15.92 -23.48
CA GLN A 90 1.97 15.53 -24.65
C GLN A 90 2.27 14.09 -25.11
N ASP A 91 3.16 13.39 -24.40
CA ASP A 91 3.49 11.99 -24.73
C ASP A 91 2.25 11.10 -24.54
N LEU A 92 1.74 10.63 -25.67
CA LEU A 92 0.51 9.85 -25.71
C LEU A 92 0.66 8.47 -25.06
N GLU A 93 1.85 7.87 -25.12
CA GLU A 93 2.11 6.55 -24.51
C GLU A 93 2.15 6.66 -23.00
N LEU A 94 2.82 7.68 -22.47
CA LEU A 94 2.84 7.96 -21.03
C LEU A 94 1.43 8.25 -20.50
N LYS A 95 0.66 9.08 -21.22
CA LYS A 95 -0.74 9.36 -20.88
C LYS A 95 -1.58 8.09 -20.88
N ASN A 96 -1.49 7.28 -21.92
CA ASN A 96 -2.21 6.01 -22.04
C ASN A 96 -1.83 5.02 -20.93
N HIS A 97 -0.56 5.02 -20.48
CA HIS A 97 -0.12 4.19 -19.35
C HIS A 97 -0.85 4.59 -18.07
N PHE A 98 -0.86 5.88 -17.73
CA PHE A 98 -1.57 6.39 -16.54
C PHE A 98 -3.08 6.19 -16.61
N GLU A 99 -3.70 6.37 -17.77
CA GLU A 99 -5.13 6.11 -17.95
C GLU A 99 -5.47 4.62 -17.77
N LYS A 100 -4.63 3.71 -18.26
CA LYS A 100 -4.80 2.27 -18.03
C LYS A 100 -4.64 1.91 -16.56
N TRP A 101 -3.66 2.50 -15.89
CA TRP A 101 -3.42 2.29 -14.47
C TRP A 101 -4.61 2.78 -13.64
N GLU A 102 -5.15 3.97 -13.92
CA GLU A 102 -6.32 4.52 -13.25
C GLU A 102 -7.55 3.62 -13.43
N LYS A 103 -7.81 3.15 -14.65
CA LYS A 103 -8.90 2.20 -14.92
C LYS A 103 -8.74 0.89 -14.15
N LYS A 104 -7.52 0.36 -14.07
CA LYS A 104 -7.20 -0.85 -13.30
C LYS A 104 -7.43 -0.65 -11.80
N ARG A 105 -7.07 0.52 -11.26
CA ARG A 105 -7.32 0.89 -9.87
C ARG A 105 -8.81 0.92 -9.53
N ILE A 106 -9.64 1.48 -10.43
CA ILE A 106 -11.10 1.56 -10.24
C ILE A 106 -11.74 0.17 -10.31
N SER A 107 -11.19 -0.74 -11.10
CA SER A 107 -11.68 -2.12 -11.24
C SER A 107 -11.11 -3.10 -10.21
N TYR A 108 -10.42 -2.60 -9.17
CA TYR A 108 -9.84 -3.46 -8.13
C TYR A 108 -10.90 -4.36 -7.51
N THR A 109 -10.71 -5.66 -7.67
CA THR A 109 -11.52 -6.67 -7.01
C THR A 109 -10.83 -7.00 -5.68
N PRO A 110 -11.47 -6.75 -4.54
CA PRO A 110 -10.90 -7.07 -3.25
C PRO A 110 -10.61 -8.57 -3.13
N PRO A 111 -9.61 -8.97 -2.31
CA PRO A 111 -9.34 -10.37 -2.05
C PRO A 111 -10.59 -11.06 -1.47
N GLU A 112 -10.65 -12.38 -1.65
CA GLU A 112 -11.79 -13.20 -1.24
C GLU A 112 -12.30 -12.87 0.17
N LYS A 113 -13.63 -12.94 0.35
CA LYS A 113 -14.30 -12.74 1.63
C LYS A 113 -13.59 -13.52 2.74
N ILE A 114 -13.38 -12.89 3.87
CA ILE A 114 -12.79 -13.55 5.03
C ILE A 114 -13.71 -14.66 5.49
N THR A 115 -13.29 -15.89 5.30
CA THR A 115 -13.89 -17.02 6.00
C THR A 115 -13.32 -17.03 7.41
N ILE A 116 -14.19 -16.87 8.43
CA ILE A 116 -13.78 -16.94 9.84
C ILE A 116 -13.22 -18.36 10.09
N ASN A 117 -11.90 -18.47 10.12
CA ASN A 117 -11.21 -19.72 10.40
C ASN A 117 -10.45 -19.60 11.72
N THR A 118 -11.03 -20.12 12.79
CA THR A 118 -10.50 -20.00 14.16
C THR A 118 -9.48 -21.09 14.53
N LYS A 119 -9.12 -21.98 13.65
CA LYS A 119 -8.35 -23.19 14.02
C LYS A 119 -6.90 -23.21 13.54
N GLU A 120 -6.52 -22.43 12.54
CA GLU A 120 -5.15 -22.43 12.01
C GLU A 120 -4.51 -21.06 12.11
N LYS A 121 -3.19 -21.03 12.31
CA LYS A 121 -2.41 -19.81 12.31
C LYS A 121 -2.43 -19.19 10.91
N CYS A 122 -3.13 -18.09 10.74
CA CYS A 122 -3.28 -17.40 9.47
C CYS A 122 -2.01 -16.60 9.12
N GLN A 123 -1.56 -16.72 7.87
CA GLN A 123 -0.55 -15.82 7.31
C GLN A 123 -1.24 -14.82 6.40
N VAL A 124 -1.04 -13.54 6.67
CA VAL A 124 -1.64 -12.45 5.92
C VAL A 124 -0.51 -11.66 5.25
N ASP A 125 -0.62 -11.41 3.96
CA ASP A 125 0.30 -10.50 3.31
C ASP A 125 0.04 -9.06 3.74
N ILE A 126 1.09 -8.24 3.71
CA ILE A 126 1.06 -6.88 4.26
C ILE A 126 0.04 -5.99 3.54
N LYS A 127 -0.15 -6.15 2.24
CA LYS A 127 -1.11 -5.36 1.45
C LYS A 127 -2.53 -5.67 1.89
N ASN A 128 -2.90 -6.93 1.99
CA ASN A 128 -4.21 -7.36 2.48
C ASN A 128 -4.43 -6.89 3.92
N PHE A 129 -3.41 -6.99 4.78
CA PHE A 129 -3.50 -6.51 6.15
C PHE A 129 -3.81 -5.01 6.22
N VAL A 130 -3.16 -4.17 5.42
CA VAL A 130 -3.43 -2.72 5.34
C VAL A 130 -4.90 -2.45 4.97
N TYR A 131 -5.43 -3.15 3.97
CA TYR A 131 -6.84 -3.03 3.61
C TYR A 131 -7.79 -3.49 4.73
N GLU A 132 -7.46 -4.57 5.42
CA GLU A 132 -8.26 -5.07 6.53
C GLU A 132 -8.25 -4.11 7.73
N VAL A 133 -7.11 -3.45 8.01
CA VAL A 133 -7.05 -2.37 9.02
C VAL A 133 -8.02 -1.26 8.67
N ILE A 134 -7.99 -0.76 7.43
CA ILE A 134 -8.89 0.30 6.97
C ILE A 134 -10.35 -0.13 7.11
N ASN A 135 -10.70 -1.35 6.70
CA ASN A 135 -12.06 -1.87 6.77
C ASN A 135 -12.57 -1.99 8.21
N ILE A 136 -11.74 -2.44 9.14
CA ILE A 136 -12.09 -2.52 10.57
C ILE A 136 -12.25 -1.12 11.15
N LEU A 137 -11.28 -0.23 10.90
CA LEU A 137 -11.35 1.14 11.41
C LEU A 137 -12.58 1.88 10.86
N SER A 138 -12.96 1.68 9.60
CA SER A 138 -14.13 2.35 9.02
C SER A 138 -15.44 2.09 9.79
N ILE A 139 -15.51 0.99 10.54
CA ILE A 139 -16.68 0.62 11.33
C ILE A 139 -16.47 0.90 12.82
N PHE A 140 -15.33 0.50 13.38
CA PHE A 140 -15.13 0.44 14.84
C PHE A 140 -14.38 1.66 15.41
N GLN A 141 -13.94 2.60 14.56
CA GLN A 141 -13.21 3.78 15.02
C GLN A 141 -14.05 4.70 15.93
N PRO A 142 -13.41 5.43 16.87
CA PRO A 142 -11.97 5.37 17.19
C PRO A 142 -11.62 4.16 18.06
N ILE A 143 -10.55 3.45 17.76
CA ILE A 143 -10.07 2.31 18.55
C ILE A 143 -8.55 2.36 18.75
N THR A 144 -8.08 1.78 19.86
CA THR A 144 -6.66 1.59 20.10
C THR A 144 -6.11 0.42 19.29
N GLN A 145 -4.79 0.39 19.06
CA GLN A 145 -4.16 -0.77 18.41
C GLN A 145 -4.42 -2.09 19.14
N LYS A 146 -4.54 -2.04 20.48
CA LYS A 146 -4.84 -3.21 21.29
C LYS A 146 -6.25 -3.75 21.02
N GLU A 147 -7.22 -2.86 20.93
CA GLU A 147 -8.61 -3.23 20.59
C GLU A 147 -8.72 -3.74 19.17
N PHE A 148 -8.04 -3.08 18.22
CA PHE A 148 -7.92 -3.59 16.85
C PHE A 148 -7.42 -5.04 16.85
N LEU A 149 -6.33 -5.32 17.56
CA LEU A 149 -5.78 -6.67 17.64
C LEU A 149 -6.74 -7.70 18.24
N LEU A 150 -7.56 -7.31 19.21
CA LEU A 150 -8.59 -8.18 19.78
C LEU A 150 -9.67 -8.49 18.74
N ILE A 151 -10.18 -7.48 18.04
CA ILE A 151 -11.17 -7.66 16.95
C ILE A 151 -10.59 -8.54 15.86
N TYR A 152 -9.37 -8.24 15.43
CA TYR A 152 -8.71 -8.96 14.33
C TYR A 152 -8.47 -10.42 14.68
N LYS A 153 -7.99 -10.72 15.91
CA LYS A 153 -7.82 -12.09 16.40
C LYS A 153 -9.15 -12.83 16.55
N PHE A 154 -10.20 -12.15 16.96
CA PHE A 154 -11.53 -12.75 16.99
C PHE A 154 -11.99 -13.21 15.62
N MET A 155 -11.66 -12.45 14.57
CA MET A 155 -12.06 -12.72 13.19
C MET A 155 -11.16 -13.75 12.49
N ARG A 156 -9.85 -13.65 12.69
CA ARG A 156 -8.82 -14.41 11.95
C ARG A 156 -8.17 -15.54 12.76
N GLY A 157 -8.34 -15.56 14.07
CA GLY A 157 -7.54 -16.39 14.97
C GLY A 157 -6.13 -15.86 15.17
N GLU A 158 -5.18 -16.74 15.49
CA GLU A 158 -3.77 -16.35 15.58
C GLU A 158 -3.21 -16.10 14.18
N PHE A 159 -2.50 -15.00 14.03
CA PHE A 159 -2.02 -14.55 12.71
C PHE A 159 -0.58 -14.02 12.76
N SER A 160 0.02 -13.91 11.58
CA SER A 160 1.27 -13.19 11.35
C SER A 160 1.20 -12.46 10.02
N VAL A 161 1.68 -11.21 9.98
CA VAL A 161 1.76 -10.41 8.76
C VAL A 161 3.13 -10.59 8.15
N LYS A 162 3.20 -10.86 6.86
CA LYS A 162 4.45 -11.06 6.13
C LYS A 162 4.58 -10.12 4.94
N ASP A 163 5.82 -9.75 4.66
CA ASP A 163 6.19 -9.05 3.43
C ASP A 163 6.33 -10.01 2.23
N SER A 164 6.60 -9.45 1.04
CA SER A 164 6.86 -10.20 -0.18
C SER A 164 8.03 -11.19 -0.06
N GLN A 165 8.99 -10.93 0.84
CA GLN A 165 10.11 -11.81 1.14
C GLN A 165 9.81 -12.86 2.22
N ASN A 166 8.53 -13.03 2.61
CA ASN A 166 8.10 -13.96 3.67
C ASN A 166 8.60 -13.61 5.09
N LYS A 167 9.10 -12.39 5.32
CA LYS A 167 9.54 -11.93 6.64
C LYS A 167 8.36 -11.42 7.44
N VAL A 168 8.27 -11.83 8.70
CA VAL A 168 7.23 -11.36 9.61
C VAL A 168 7.49 -9.89 9.96
N LYS A 169 6.47 -9.06 9.80
CA LYS A 169 6.50 -7.63 10.14
C LYS A 169 5.82 -7.35 11.47
N GLN A 170 6.35 -6.38 12.20
CA GLN A 170 5.72 -5.90 13.42
C GLN A 170 4.50 -5.04 13.06
N ILE A 171 3.40 -5.29 13.72
CA ILE A 171 2.14 -4.58 13.46
C ILE A 171 2.26 -3.09 13.76
N SER A 172 3.00 -2.72 14.83
CA SER A 172 3.27 -1.32 15.14
C SER A 172 3.94 -0.58 13.99
N THR A 173 4.93 -1.22 13.33
CA THR A 173 5.61 -0.65 12.16
C THR A 173 4.65 -0.39 11.01
N ILE A 174 3.69 -1.31 10.77
CA ILE A 174 2.69 -1.14 9.71
C ILE A 174 1.73 0.01 10.07
N PHE A 175 1.28 0.10 11.32
CA PHE A 175 0.44 1.20 11.77
C PHE A 175 1.16 2.56 11.65
N ASP A 176 2.43 2.65 12.08
CA ASP A 176 3.23 3.86 11.94
C ASP A 176 3.40 4.28 10.48
N MET A 177 3.60 3.31 9.58
CA MET A 177 3.63 3.57 8.15
C MET A 177 2.27 4.08 7.64
N MET A 178 1.16 3.45 8.02
CA MET A 178 -0.18 3.87 7.59
C MET A 178 -0.51 5.30 8.06
N VAL A 179 -0.06 5.68 9.26
CA VAL A 179 -0.19 7.07 9.74
C VAL A 179 0.63 8.04 8.89
N ARG A 180 1.88 7.68 8.53
CA ARG A 180 2.74 8.53 7.67
C ARG A 180 2.19 8.70 6.27
N LEU A 181 1.52 7.67 5.74
CA LEU A 181 0.85 7.71 4.44
C LEU A 181 -0.54 8.37 4.50
N GLU A 182 -0.94 8.88 5.64
CA GLU A 182 -2.25 9.50 5.88
C GLU A 182 -3.44 8.56 5.57
N LEU A 183 -3.20 7.24 5.54
CA LEU A 183 -4.25 6.23 5.40
C LEU A 183 -5.11 6.12 6.66
N ILE A 184 -4.49 6.35 7.81
CA ILE A 184 -5.12 6.41 9.12
C ILE A 184 -4.57 7.60 9.90
N THR A 185 -5.36 8.10 10.85
CA THR A 185 -4.96 9.18 11.76
C THR A 185 -4.80 8.63 13.16
N LYS A 186 -3.79 9.13 13.89
CA LYS A 186 -3.57 8.76 15.28
C LYS A 186 -3.72 9.99 16.18
N GLU A 187 -4.65 9.93 17.11
CA GLU A 187 -4.85 10.94 18.15
C GLU A 187 -4.70 10.28 19.52
N SER A 188 -3.65 10.69 20.26
CA SER A 188 -3.27 10.00 21.51
C SER A 188 -2.99 8.50 21.28
N GLU A 189 -3.80 7.60 21.80
CA GLU A 189 -3.69 6.15 21.59
C GLU A 189 -4.71 5.59 20.58
N PHE A 190 -5.62 6.44 20.06
CA PHE A 190 -6.70 6.04 19.19
C PHE A 190 -6.37 6.23 17.72
N TYR A 191 -6.86 5.33 16.90
CA TYR A 191 -6.74 5.34 15.45
C TYR A 191 -8.10 5.52 14.78
N THR A 192 -8.11 6.34 13.72
CA THR A 192 -9.27 6.60 12.87
C THR A 192 -8.88 6.54 11.39
N THR A 193 -9.84 6.44 10.50
CA THR A 193 -9.62 6.55 9.06
C THR A 193 -10.78 7.27 8.39
N ASN A 194 -10.46 8.07 7.37
CA ASN A 194 -11.46 8.68 6.48
C ASN A 194 -11.68 7.85 5.20
N MET A 195 -10.88 6.81 4.99
CA MET A 195 -10.94 6.01 3.76
C MET A 195 -12.21 5.17 3.63
N GLY A 196 -12.88 4.86 4.73
CA GLY A 196 -14.15 4.13 4.72
C GLY A 196 -15.32 4.88 4.06
N THR A 197 -15.19 6.19 3.84
CA THR A 197 -16.19 7.01 3.15
C THR A 197 -16.02 7.02 1.62
N CYS A 198 -14.94 6.45 1.11
CA CYS A 198 -14.57 6.51 -0.30
C CYS A 198 -14.79 5.18 -1.05
N CYS A 199 -14.98 4.07 -0.34
CA CYS A 199 -15.11 2.75 -0.95
C CYS A 199 -15.96 1.80 -0.10
N ASN A 200 -16.54 0.79 -0.75
CA ASN A 200 -17.28 -0.25 -0.06
C ASN A 200 -16.37 -1.03 0.90
N ASN A 201 -16.92 -1.41 2.06
CA ASN A 201 -16.24 -2.27 3.01
C ASN A 201 -16.37 -3.74 2.60
N TYR A 202 -15.37 -4.24 1.86
CA TYR A 202 -15.41 -5.60 1.32
C TYR A 202 -15.27 -6.68 2.39
N MET A 203 -14.59 -6.37 3.50
CA MET A 203 -14.36 -7.33 4.60
C MET A 203 -15.69 -7.76 5.25
N PHE A 204 -16.62 -6.83 5.36
CA PHE A 204 -17.93 -7.06 5.95
C PHE A 204 -19.06 -7.10 4.91
N ASP A 205 -18.73 -7.02 3.61
CA ASP A 205 -19.68 -6.98 2.49
C ASP A 205 -20.70 -5.84 2.61
N LEU A 206 -20.23 -4.67 2.99
CA LEU A 206 -21.05 -3.48 3.20
C LEU A 206 -20.78 -2.43 2.12
N THR A 207 -21.85 -1.80 1.64
CA THR A 207 -21.77 -0.57 0.86
C THR A 207 -21.29 0.60 1.72
N ILE A 208 -20.94 1.73 1.10
CA ILE A 208 -20.53 2.94 1.84
C ILE A 208 -21.61 3.36 2.85
N ASN A 209 -22.86 3.42 2.42
CA ASN A 209 -23.97 3.83 3.27
C ASN A 209 -24.20 2.86 4.44
N GLU A 210 -24.14 1.55 4.20
CA GLU A 210 -24.28 0.54 5.23
C GLU A 210 -23.12 0.60 6.24
N THR A 211 -21.90 0.90 5.78
CA THR A 211 -20.74 1.10 6.65
C THR A 211 -20.96 2.28 7.59
N GLU A 212 -21.46 3.41 7.08
CA GLU A 212 -21.78 4.59 7.88
C GLU A 212 -22.91 4.32 8.88
N GLU A 213 -23.94 3.58 8.49
CA GLU A 213 -25.03 3.18 9.41
C GLU A 213 -24.52 2.28 10.54
N GLN A 214 -23.67 1.29 10.24
CA GLN A 214 -23.10 0.41 11.26
C GLN A 214 -22.19 1.18 12.20
N ARG A 215 -21.35 2.07 11.67
CA ARG A 215 -20.51 2.96 12.47
C ARG A 215 -21.35 3.82 13.43
N ALA A 216 -22.41 4.45 12.93
CA ALA A 216 -23.30 5.27 13.75
C ALA A 216 -23.96 4.47 14.91
N LYS A 217 -24.36 3.23 14.65
CA LYS A 217 -24.89 2.32 15.67
C LYS A 217 -23.85 2.00 16.74
N ILE A 218 -22.62 1.66 16.33
CA ILE A 218 -21.52 1.34 17.25
C ILE A 218 -21.15 2.55 18.09
N LEU A 219 -21.00 3.73 17.49
CA LEU A 219 -20.73 4.97 18.21
C LEU A 219 -21.81 5.30 19.24
N LYS A 220 -23.08 5.11 18.89
CA LYS A 220 -24.20 5.31 19.81
C LYS A 220 -24.15 4.37 21.02
N GLU A 221 -23.75 3.13 20.83
CA GLU A 221 -23.55 2.19 21.93
C GLU A 221 -22.30 2.54 22.75
N CYS A 222 -21.18 2.86 22.10
CA CYS A 222 -19.96 3.29 22.79
C CYS A 222 -20.19 4.52 23.68
N ASN A 223 -20.92 5.51 23.22
CA ASN A 223 -21.26 6.71 23.98
C ASN A 223 -22.03 6.43 25.31
N LYS A 224 -22.73 5.30 25.43
CA LYS A 224 -23.37 4.91 26.64
C LYS A 224 -22.39 4.41 27.69
N TYR A 225 -21.30 3.80 27.30
CA TYR A 225 -20.34 3.11 28.17
C TYR A 225 -19.04 3.87 28.35
N ASP A 226 -18.63 4.65 27.37
CA ASP A 226 -17.41 5.48 27.38
C ASP A 226 -17.61 6.79 26.60
N PRO A 227 -18.29 7.80 27.23
CA PRO A 227 -18.57 9.09 26.58
C PRO A 227 -17.31 9.90 26.23
N ALA A 228 -16.17 9.62 26.89
CA ALA A 228 -14.93 10.34 26.66
C ALA A 228 -14.21 9.88 25.36
N ARG A 229 -14.66 8.79 24.77
CA ARG A 229 -14.08 8.19 23.55
C ARG A 229 -14.67 8.76 22.26
N CYS A 230 -15.84 9.30 22.31
CA CYS A 230 -16.63 9.81 21.20
C CYS A 230 -16.80 11.31 21.37
#